data_fd3fc077ef91bec10610fe965fb9eabb
#
_entry.id   fd3fc077ef91bec10610fe965fb9eabb
#
_cell.length_a   1.000
_cell.length_b   1.000
_cell.length_c   1.000
_cell.angle_alpha   90.00
_cell.angle_beta   90.00
_cell.angle_gamma   90.00
#
_symmetry.space_group_name_H-M   'P 1'
#
loop_
_entity.id
_entity.type
_entity.pdbx_description
1 polymer ?
#
loop_
_entity_poly.entity_id
_entity_poly.type
_entity_poly.pdbx_seq_one_letter_code
_entity_poly.pdbx_strand_id
1 'polypeptide(L)'
;MHQAIVESCDFGQKNAAALLGYLQLCGRKLAAPRLIEIAVTLGADVPFFLFGGRALGVNRGDEIYPLPDIRKQTLLIIVPSGIRVPTPDAFGWVKAAQLTKLAATPKLWEFCALCWSTQGIGLSNDFERAVFQRHPRLATIKRDLLRVGAAEASLAGSGSAVFGVFPSPALARRAAVGFPDDQTFVCETISRDRYARMVKGAL
;
A
#
# COMPACT_ATOMS: atom_id res chain seq x y z
N MET A 1 3.80 0.58 11.85
CA MET A 1 3.78 -0.41 10.75
C MET A 1 3.07 0.26 9.59
N HIS A 2 3.82 0.75 8.58
CA HIS A 2 3.25 1.49 7.47
C HIS A 2 2.77 0.51 6.41
N GLN A 3 1.46 0.41 6.23
CA GLN A 3 0.89 -0.10 4.99
C GLN A 3 0.82 1.06 3.99
N ALA A 4 1.92 1.31 3.28
CA ALA A 4 1.92 2.21 2.14
C ALA A 4 1.27 1.51 0.96
N ILE A 5 0.04 1.78 0.64
CA ILE A 5 -0.63 1.01 -0.40
C ILE A 5 -1.04 1.82 -1.63
N VAL A 6 -1.06 3.07 -1.78
CA VAL A 6 -1.55 3.62 -3.08
C VAL A 6 -0.88 4.90 -3.60
N GLU A 7 -0.47 5.87 -2.81
CA GLU A 7 0.01 7.14 -3.40
C GLU A 7 1.53 7.29 -3.53
N SER A 8 2.32 6.64 -2.68
CA SER A 8 3.75 6.46 -2.93
C SER A 8 4.02 5.44 -4.04
N CYS A 9 3.02 4.65 -4.37
CA CYS A 9 3.07 3.64 -5.42
C CYS A 9 3.47 4.18 -6.80
N ASP A 10 3.03 5.37 -7.19
CA ASP A 10 3.26 5.84 -8.55
C ASP A 10 4.75 6.12 -8.81
N PHE A 11 5.43 6.75 -7.86
CA PHE A 11 6.85 7.08 -8.02
C PHE A 11 7.75 5.85 -7.83
N GLY A 12 7.51 5.04 -6.82
CA GLY A 12 8.25 3.81 -6.56
C GLY A 12 8.08 2.79 -7.68
N GLN A 13 6.86 2.61 -8.17
CA GLN A 13 6.55 1.71 -9.28
C GLN A 13 7.22 2.15 -10.59
N LYS A 14 7.15 3.43 -10.93
CA LYS A 14 7.78 3.99 -12.13
C LYS A 14 9.29 3.85 -12.08
N ASN A 15 9.92 4.12 -10.95
CA ASN A 15 11.36 3.97 -10.77
C ASN A 15 11.81 2.51 -10.85
N ALA A 16 11.06 1.58 -10.25
CA ALA A 16 11.35 0.15 -10.37
C ALA A 16 11.23 -0.33 -11.82
N ALA A 17 10.16 0.07 -12.52
CA ALA A 17 9.95 -0.26 -13.93
C ALA A 17 11.05 0.34 -14.82
N ALA A 18 11.45 1.59 -14.59
CA ALA A 18 12.53 2.24 -15.32
C ALA A 18 13.88 1.54 -15.11
N LEU A 19 14.19 1.16 -13.85
CA LEU A 19 15.42 0.42 -13.53
C LEU A 19 15.46 -0.93 -14.24
N LEU A 20 14.38 -1.70 -14.15
CA LEU A 20 14.32 -3.02 -14.80
C LEU A 20 14.36 -2.91 -16.32
N GLY A 21 13.60 -1.97 -16.91
CA GLY A 21 13.60 -1.72 -18.33
C GLY A 21 14.97 -1.26 -18.86
N TYR A 22 15.66 -0.39 -18.12
CA TYR A 22 17.03 0.03 -18.48
C TYR A 22 18.02 -1.13 -18.48
N LEU A 23 17.99 -1.98 -17.45
CA LEU A 23 18.86 -3.17 -17.37
C LEU A 23 18.62 -4.11 -18.54
N GLN A 24 17.35 -4.30 -18.92
CA GLN A 24 17.00 -5.13 -20.07
C GLN A 24 17.52 -4.53 -21.39
N LEU A 25 17.28 -3.25 -21.63
CA LEU A 25 17.75 -2.56 -22.84
C LEU A 25 19.28 -2.62 -22.98
N CYS A 26 20.00 -2.56 -21.85
CA CYS A 26 21.44 -2.69 -21.83
C CYS A 26 21.94 -4.14 -21.87
N GLY A 27 21.06 -5.14 -21.90
CA GLY A 27 21.43 -6.55 -21.80
C GLY A 27 22.16 -6.92 -20.51
N ARG A 28 21.99 -6.13 -19.44
CA ARG A 28 22.69 -6.32 -18.16
C ARG A 28 21.83 -7.05 -17.17
N LYS A 29 22.43 -8.03 -16.50
CA LYS A 29 21.85 -8.71 -15.34
C LYS A 29 22.64 -8.30 -14.09
N LEU A 30 21.96 -7.87 -13.05
CA LEU A 30 22.57 -7.59 -11.76
C LEU A 30 22.23 -8.70 -10.77
N ALA A 31 23.18 -9.00 -9.88
CA ALA A 31 22.88 -9.84 -8.71
C ALA A 31 21.83 -9.14 -7.83
N ALA A 32 20.93 -9.92 -7.22
CA ALA A 32 19.83 -9.38 -6.40
C ALA A 32 20.26 -8.36 -5.34
N PRO A 33 21.36 -8.55 -4.56
CA PRO A 33 21.81 -7.57 -3.58
C PRO A 33 22.11 -6.21 -4.23
N ARG A 34 22.82 -6.22 -5.38
CA ARG A 34 23.17 -4.98 -6.08
C ARG A 34 21.96 -4.26 -6.65
N LEU A 35 20.98 -5.03 -7.12
CA LEU A 35 19.72 -4.47 -7.62
C LEU A 35 18.93 -3.77 -6.48
N ILE A 36 18.88 -4.39 -5.30
CA ILE A 36 18.23 -3.82 -4.12
C ILE A 36 18.94 -2.56 -3.66
N GLU A 37 20.28 -2.56 -3.58
CA GLU A 37 21.07 -1.37 -3.23
C GLU A 37 20.72 -0.18 -4.13
N ILE A 38 20.68 -0.39 -5.44
CA ILE A 38 20.30 0.65 -6.40
C ILE A 38 18.84 1.10 -6.16
N ALA A 39 17.93 0.16 -5.97
CA ALA A 39 16.52 0.47 -5.74
C ALA A 39 16.32 1.37 -4.50
N VAL A 40 17.03 1.09 -3.40
CA VAL A 40 17.00 1.91 -2.18
C VAL A 40 17.44 3.35 -2.44
N THR A 41 18.44 3.56 -3.30
CA THR A 41 18.89 4.92 -3.66
C THR A 41 17.88 5.70 -4.49
N LEU A 42 17.00 5.00 -5.21
CA LEU A 42 15.95 5.61 -6.03
C LEU A 42 14.70 6.00 -5.22
N GLY A 43 14.49 5.38 -4.07
CA GLY A 43 13.40 5.70 -3.16
C GLY A 43 13.04 4.54 -2.23
N ALA A 44 12.49 4.85 -1.06
CA ALA A 44 12.18 3.85 -0.02
C ALA A 44 11.18 2.78 -0.49
N ASP A 45 10.24 3.14 -1.35
CA ASP A 45 9.21 2.21 -1.84
C ASP A 45 9.67 1.37 -3.05
N VAL A 46 10.79 1.76 -3.71
CA VAL A 46 11.26 1.09 -4.94
C VAL A 46 11.60 -0.38 -4.73
N PRO A 47 12.26 -0.78 -3.62
CA PRO A 47 12.57 -2.19 -3.37
C PRO A 47 11.34 -3.09 -3.35
N PHE A 48 10.20 -2.61 -2.80
CA PHE A 48 8.96 -3.40 -2.77
C PHE A 48 8.51 -3.83 -4.17
N PHE A 49 8.64 -2.96 -5.17
CA PHE A 49 8.24 -3.23 -6.54
C PHE A 49 9.19 -4.16 -7.29
N LEU A 50 10.33 -4.51 -6.73
CA LEU A 50 11.17 -5.59 -7.25
C LEU A 50 10.67 -6.97 -6.79
N PHE A 51 10.02 -7.05 -5.63
CA PHE A 51 9.51 -8.30 -5.05
C PHE A 51 8.05 -8.58 -5.43
N GLY A 52 7.20 -7.55 -5.35
CA GLY A 52 5.76 -7.69 -5.50
C GLY A 52 5.08 -8.55 -4.41
N GLY A 53 3.78 -8.79 -4.56
CA GLY A 53 3.00 -9.57 -3.61
C GLY A 53 2.83 -8.87 -2.26
N ARG A 54 2.76 -9.64 -1.17
CA ARG A 54 2.67 -9.12 0.20
C ARG A 54 4.06 -9.05 0.82
N ALA A 55 4.37 -7.95 1.48
CA ALA A 55 5.64 -7.77 2.18
C ALA A 55 5.48 -6.88 3.42
N LEU A 56 6.42 -7.00 4.35
CA LEU A 56 6.61 -6.09 5.45
C LEU A 56 7.78 -5.16 5.12
N GLY A 57 7.53 -3.85 5.15
CA GLY A 57 8.59 -2.84 5.12
C GLY A 57 8.93 -2.39 6.53
N VAL A 58 10.20 -2.38 6.89
CA VAL A 58 10.70 -1.87 8.18
C VAL A 58 11.61 -0.66 7.97
N ASN A 59 12.04 -0.03 9.06
CA ASN A 59 12.78 1.23 9.06
C ASN A 59 12.01 2.33 8.32
N ARG A 60 12.54 2.84 7.21
CA ARG A 60 11.87 3.82 6.35
C ARG A 60 10.93 3.18 5.33
N GLY A 61 10.73 1.86 5.38
CA GLY A 61 9.99 1.08 4.40
C GLY A 61 10.88 0.50 3.29
N ASP A 62 12.19 0.72 3.36
CA ASP A 62 13.18 0.30 2.37
C ASP A 62 13.77 -1.09 2.64
N GLU A 63 13.66 -1.60 3.86
CA GLU A 63 13.97 -3.00 4.18
C GLU A 63 12.72 -3.85 4.00
N ILE A 64 12.71 -4.67 2.98
CA ILE A 64 11.53 -5.43 2.56
C ILE A 64 11.67 -6.90 2.94
N TYR A 65 10.73 -7.40 3.73
CA TYR A 65 10.59 -8.81 4.10
C TYR A 65 9.37 -9.41 3.42
N PRO A 66 9.55 -10.26 2.39
CA PRO A 66 8.44 -10.91 1.71
C PRO A 66 7.61 -11.76 2.68
N LEU A 67 6.29 -11.58 2.66
CA LEU A 67 5.33 -12.36 3.43
C LEU A 67 4.58 -13.35 2.53
N PRO A 68 4.01 -14.43 3.09
CA PRO A 68 3.09 -15.29 2.35
C PRO A 68 1.94 -14.48 1.75
N ASP A 69 1.57 -14.82 0.52
CA ASP A 69 0.40 -14.21 -0.11
C ASP A 69 -0.88 -14.57 0.66
N ILE A 70 -1.80 -13.64 0.72
CA ILE A 70 -3.14 -13.86 1.25
C ILE A 70 -4.10 -14.28 0.14
N ARG A 71 -5.28 -14.76 0.50
CA ARG A 71 -6.35 -14.97 -0.47
C ARG A 71 -6.61 -13.71 -1.25
N LYS A 72 -6.88 -13.88 -2.56
CA LYS A 72 -7.24 -12.77 -3.44
C LYS A 72 -8.38 -11.96 -2.85
N GLN A 73 -8.17 -10.67 -2.69
CA GLN A 73 -9.13 -9.72 -2.16
C GLN A 73 -9.59 -8.76 -3.25
N THR A 74 -10.85 -8.37 -3.17
CA THR A 74 -11.41 -7.28 -3.99
C THR A 74 -11.36 -5.98 -3.22
N LEU A 75 -10.85 -4.94 -3.85
CA LEU A 75 -10.74 -3.61 -3.28
C LEU A 75 -11.59 -2.62 -4.09
N LEU A 76 -12.30 -1.73 -3.38
CA LEU A 76 -12.81 -0.49 -3.93
C LEU A 76 -11.95 0.65 -3.40
N ILE A 77 -11.26 1.34 -4.28
CA ILE A 77 -10.43 2.50 -3.96
C ILE A 77 -11.20 3.76 -4.35
N ILE A 78 -11.30 4.69 -3.43
CA ILE A 78 -11.90 6.01 -3.62
C ILE A 78 -10.79 7.05 -3.59
N VAL A 79 -10.60 7.78 -4.67
CA VAL A 79 -9.71 8.95 -4.72
C VAL A 79 -10.59 10.19 -4.66
N PRO A 80 -10.65 10.86 -3.49
CA PRO A 80 -11.59 11.95 -3.27
C PRO A 80 -11.23 13.16 -4.12
N SER A 81 -12.23 13.75 -4.76
CA SER A 81 -12.07 14.95 -5.56
C SER A 81 -11.71 16.15 -4.67
N GLY A 82 -10.75 16.95 -5.11
CA GLY A 82 -10.35 18.20 -4.44
C GLY A 82 -9.58 18.04 -3.13
N ILE A 83 -9.27 16.81 -2.68
CA ILE A 83 -8.46 16.58 -1.49
C ILE A 83 -7.09 16.03 -1.89
N ARG A 84 -6.05 16.76 -1.51
CA ARG A 84 -4.66 16.36 -1.69
C ARG A 84 -3.96 16.37 -0.34
N VAL A 85 -3.26 15.30 -0.02
CA VAL A 85 -2.49 15.16 1.22
C VAL A 85 -1.02 14.92 0.84
N PRO A 86 -0.18 15.96 0.82
CA PRO A 86 1.25 15.77 0.58
C PRO A 86 1.85 14.90 1.69
N THR A 87 2.61 13.88 1.31
CA THR A 87 3.21 12.93 2.26
C THR A 87 4.04 13.61 3.35
N PRO A 88 4.90 14.63 3.06
CA PRO A 88 5.64 15.34 4.11
C PRO A 88 4.72 16.01 5.12
N ASP A 89 3.60 16.58 4.69
CA ASP A 89 2.65 17.24 5.57
C ASP A 89 1.98 16.24 6.51
N ALA A 90 1.57 15.08 5.98
CA ALA A 90 0.98 14.01 6.77
C ALA A 90 1.94 13.53 7.88
N PHE A 91 3.23 13.36 7.58
CA PHE A 91 4.24 13.06 8.58
C PHE A 91 4.40 14.17 9.62
N GLY A 92 4.38 15.43 9.20
CA GLY A 92 4.43 16.58 10.11
C GLY A 92 3.23 16.65 11.06
N TRP A 93 2.08 16.16 10.65
CA TRP A 93 0.86 16.14 11.46
C TRP A 93 0.84 15.02 12.50
N VAL A 94 1.53 13.93 12.23
CA VAL A 94 1.70 12.85 13.21
C VAL A 94 2.82 13.24 14.15
N LYS A 95 2.48 13.62 15.40
CA LYS A 95 3.47 14.01 16.39
C LYS A 95 4.45 12.86 16.63
N ALA A 96 5.74 13.12 16.49
CA ALA A 96 6.82 12.15 16.70
C ALA A 96 6.71 11.36 18.02
N ALA A 97 6.21 12.00 19.10
CA ALA A 97 5.94 11.33 20.38
C ALA A 97 4.82 10.28 20.34
N GLN A 98 3.95 10.31 19.35
CA GLN A 98 2.92 9.27 19.14
C GLN A 98 3.49 8.11 18.34
N LEU A 99 4.38 8.38 17.37
CA LEU A 99 5.11 7.36 16.63
C LEU A 99 6.12 6.62 17.52
N THR A 100 6.80 7.32 18.43
CA THR A 100 7.79 6.71 19.34
C THR A 100 7.15 5.80 20.39
N LYS A 101 5.91 6.04 20.78
CA LYS A 101 5.18 5.12 21.67
C LYS A 101 4.72 3.84 20.94
N LEU A 102 4.52 3.91 19.63
CA LEU A 102 4.22 2.77 18.74
C LEU A 102 5.47 2.10 18.20
N ALA A 103 6.63 2.76 18.27
CA ALA A 103 7.95 2.24 17.94
C ALA A 103 8.56 1.35 19.04
N ALA A 104 7.73 0.75 19.91
CA ALA A 104 8.13 -0.51 20.51
C ALA A 104 8.41 -1.44 19.32
N THR A 105 9.68 -1.78 19.11
CA THR A 105 10.14 -2.79 18.16
C THR A 105 9.08 -3.90 18.10
N PRO A 106 8.48 -4.20 16.93
CA PRO A 106 7.51 -5.28 16.84
C PRO A 106 8.15 -6.49 17.52
N LYS A 107 7.52 -7.02 18.54
CA LYS A 107 8.10 -8.16 19.22
C LYS A 107 8.27 -9.25 18.17
N LEU A 108 9.37 -9.96 18.19
CA LEU A 108 9.69 -11.00 17.18
C LEU A 108 8.50 -11.94 16.93
N TRP A 109 7.71 -12.23 17.98
CA TRP A 109 6.52 -13.05 17.85
C TRP A 109 5.38 -12.41 17.02
N GLU A 110 5.22 -11.08 17.06
CA GLU A 110 4.24 -10.37 16.22
C GLU A 110 4.65 -10.47 14.75
N PHE A 111 5.94 -10.35 14.48
CA PHE A 111 6.50 -10.60 13.15
C PHE A 111 6.27 -12.03 12.70
N CYS A 112 6.54 -13.03 13.57
CA CYS A 112 6.27 -14.43 13.26
C CYS A 112 4.79 -14.69 12.99
N ALA A 113 3.89 -14.10 13.78
CA ALA A 113 2.44 -14.21 13.57
C ALA A 113 2.02 -13.62 12.21
N LEU A 114 2.62 -12.51 11.78
CA LEU A 114 2.43 -11.93 10.44
C LEU A 114 2.87 -12.88 9.33
N CYS A 115 4.00 -13.56 9.51
CA CYS A 115 4.52 -14.53 8.54
C CYS A 115 3.61 -15.75 8.38
N TRP A 116 2.96 -16.19 9.46
CA TRP A 116 2.09 -17.38 9.43
C TRP A 116 0.64 -17.09 9.09
N SER A 117 0.18 -15.85 9.28
CA SER A 117 -1.20 -15.50 8.97
C SER A 117 -1.42 -15.38 7.46
N THR A 118 -2.25 -16.28 6.93
CA THR A 118 -2.83 -16.15 5.57
C THR A 118 -4.08 -15.27 5.55
N GLN A 119 -4.59 -14.91 6.72
CA GLN A 119 -5.66 -13.93 6.91
C GLN A 119 -5.02 -12.56 7.14
N GLY A 120 -5.63 -11.50 6.60
CA GLY A 120 -5.18 -10.13 6.86
C GLY A 120 -5.20 -9.85 8.37
N ILE A 121 -4.18 -9.17 8.88
CA ILE A 121 -4.26 -8.53 10.18
C ILE A 121 -5.07 -7.27 9.94
N GLY A 122 -6.00 -6.98 10.83
CA GLY A 122 -6.91 -5.84 10.70
C GLY A 122 -6.17 -4.56 10.28
N LEU A 123 -6.77 -3.83 9.35
CA LEU A 123 -6.17 -2.64 8.77
C LEU A 123 -6.07 -1.52 9.82
N SER A 124 -4.85 -1.13 10.14
CA SER A 124 -4.59 0.06 10.95
C SER A 124 -3.65 1.00 10.20
N ASN A 125 -3.91 2.30 10.28
CA ASN A 125 -3.07 3.31 9.66
C ASN A 125 -2.90 4.50 10.62
N ASP A 126 -1.66 4.72 11.05
CA ASP A 126 -1.31 5.74 12.04
C ASP A 126 -1.59 7.17 11.55
N PHE A 127 -1.62 7.37 10.23
CA PHE A 127 -1.99 8.67 9.65
C PHE A 127 -3.47 9.01 9.80
N GLU A 128 -4.37 8.02 9.94
CA GLU A 128 -5.82 8.25 9.92
C GLU A 128 -6.25 9.32 10.91
N ARG A 129 -5.79 9.24 12.15
CA ARG A 129 -6.17 10.21 13.18
C ARG A 129 -5.82 11.63 12.78
N ALA A 130 -4.60 11.86 12.34
CA ALA A 130 -4.10 13.20 12.02
C ALA A 130 -4.70 13.74 10.70
N VAL A 131 -4.82 12.87 9.71
CA VAL A 131 -5.36 13.21 8.38
C VAL A 131 -6.87 13.43 8.45
N PHE A 132 -7.62 12.59 9.16
CA PHE A 132 -9.08 12.73 9.29
C PHE A 132 -9.49 13.96 10.07
N GLN A 133 -8.69 14.41 11.05
CA GLN A 133 -8.92 15.67 11.74
C GLN A 133 -8.85 16.88 10.80
N ARG A 134 -7.98 16.84 9.79
CA ARG A 134 -7.81 17.92 8.81
C ARG A 134 -8.73 17.79 7.60
N HIS A 135 -9.05 16.57 7.25
CA HIS A 135 -9.89 16.22 6.11
C HIS A 135 -11.03 15.28 6.55
N PRO A 136 -12.06 15.80 7.26
CA PRO A 136 -13.14 14.97 7.81
C PRO A 136 -13.90 14.16 6.76
N ARG A 137 -13.92 14.61 5.50
CA ARG A 137 -14.52 13.87 4.38
C ARG A 137 -13.90 12.49 4.20
N LEU A 138 -12.59 12.32 4.44
CA LEU A 138 -11.92 11.03 4.32
C LEU A 138 -12.43 10.03 5.37
N ALA A 139 -12.67 10.50 6.60
CA ALA A 139 -13.30 9.69 7.65
C ALA A 139 -14.73 9.29 7.26
N THR A 140 -15.47 10.20 6.60
CA THR A 140 -16.81 9.91 6.09
C THR A 140 -16.77 8.85 5.01
N ILE A 141 -15.87 8.95 4.03
CA ILE A 141 -15.69 7.94 2.97
C ILE A 141 -15.38 6.58 3.60
N LYS A 142 -14.46 6.50 4.57
CA LYS A 142 -14.15 5.25 5.28
C LYS A 142 -15.40 4.64 5.93
N ARG A 143 -16.16 5.44 6.66
CA ARG A 143 -17.40 4.99 7.30
C ARG A 143 -18.45 4.55 6.30
N ASP A 144 -18.59 5.26 5.18
CA ASP A 144 -19.54 4.93 4.14
C ASP A 144 -19.17 3.64 3.42
N LEU A 145 -17.89 3.38 3.16
CA LEU A 145 -17.41 2.10 2.64
C LEU A 145 -17.82 0.93 3.54
N LEU A 146 -17.63 1.06 4.85
CA LEU A 146 -18.06 0.05 5.82
C LEU A 146 -19.58 -0.15 5.80
N ARG A 147 -20.36 0.95 5.74
CA ARG A 147 -21.83 0.91 5.72
C ARG A 147 -22.37 0.24 4.45
N VAL A 148 -21.69 0.38 3.31
CA VAL A 148 -22.13 -0.26 2.03
C VAL A 148 -21.58 -1.68 1.84
N GLY A 149 -20.97 -2.26 2.88
CA GLY A 149 -20.62 -3.67 2.94
C GLY A 149 -19.15 -4.01 2.73
N ALA A 150 -18.24 -3.05 2.87
CA ALA A 150 -16.82 -3.39 3.01
C ALA A 150 -16.59 -4.12 4.35
N ALA A 151 -15.85 -5.22 4.31
CA ALA A 151 -15.44 -5.94 5.52
C ALA A 151 -14.46 -5.14 6.35
N GLU A 152 -13.58 -4.41 5.68
CA GLU A 152 -12.59 -3.50 6.26
C GLU A 152 -12.43 -2.28 5.37
N ALA A 153 -12.06 -1.14 5.95
CA ALA A 153 -11.71 0.07 5.19
C ALA A 153 -10.59 0.82 5.89
N SER A 154 -9.72 1.45 5.11
CA SER A 154 -8.60 2.23 5.62
C SER A 154 -8.16 3.33 4.66
N LEU A 155 -7.47 4.33 5.21
CA LEU A 155 -6.71 5.30 4.44
C LEU A 155 -5.54 4.58 3.76
N ALA A 156 -5.25 4.91 2.51
CA ALA A 156 -4.12 4.36 1.78
C ALA A 156 -2.86 5.21 2.04
N GLY A 157 -1.88 4.65 2.75
CA GLY A 157 -0.65 5.37 3.09
C GLY A 157 -0.93 6.68 3.82
N SER A 158 -0.34 7.77 3.37
CA SER A 158 -0.58 9.13 3.89
C SER A 158 -1.91 9.74 3.43
N GLY A 159 -2.64 9.09 2.53
CA GLY A 159 -3.85 9.59 1.89
C GLY A 159 -3.51 10.34 0.58
N SER A 160 -4.48 10.90 -0.12
CA SER A 160 -5.90 11.08 0.26
C SER A 160 -6.80 9.87 -0.10
N ALA A 161 -6.32 8.87 -0.83
CA ALA A 161 -7.13 7.73 -1.20
C ALA A 161 -7.57 6.93 0.04
N VAL A 162 -8.82 6.43 -0.01
CA VAL A 162 -9.41 5.54 0.99
C VAL A 162 -9.86 4.27 0.27
N PHE A 163 -9.63 3.11 0.85
CA PHE A 163 -10.07 1.86 0.24
C PHE A 163 -10.91 1.02 1.19
N GLY A 164 -11.75 0.19 0.61
CA GLY A 164 -12.51 -0.84 1.31
C GLY A 164 -12.28 -2.22 0.69
N VAL A 165 -12.25 -3.24 1.54
CA VAL A 165 -12.14 -4.65 1.15
C VAL A 165 -13.55 -5.23 1.03
N PHE A 166 -13.89 -5.79 -0.12
CA PHE A 166 -15.22 -6.30 -0.42
C PHE A 166 -15.20 -7.82 -0.65
N PRO A 167 -16.30 -8.52 -0.29
CA PRO A 167 -16.43 -9.95 -0.52
C PRO A 167 -16.41 -10.35 -2.00
N SER A 168 -16.78 -9.44 -2.91
CA SER A 168 -16.80 -9.71 -4.34
C SER A 168 -16.70 -8.46 -5.20
N PRO A 169 -16.22 -8.59 -6.46
CA PRO A 169 -16.20 -7.47 -7.41
C PRO A 169 -17.57 -6.88 -7.71
N ALA A 170 -18.63 -7.68 -7.64
CA ALA A 170 -20.00 -7.22 -7.89
C ALA A 170 -20.47 -6.26 -6.79
N LEU A 171 -20.19 -6.59 -5.51
CA LEU A 171 -20.52 -5.72 -4.38
C LEU A 171 -19.68 -4.45 -4.41
N ALA A 172 -18.39 -4.53 -4.71
CA ALA A 172 -17.53 -3.37 -4.86
C ALA A 172 -18.04 -2.40 -5.95
N ARG A 173 -18.44 -2.92 -7.12
CA ARG A 173 -19.03 -2.10 -8.19
C ARG A 173 -20.34 -1.43 -7.78
N ARG A 174 -21.21 -2.13 -7.06
CA ARG A 174 -22.43 -1.52 -6.53
C ARG A 174 -22.13 -0.40 -5.53
N ALA A 175 -21.17 -0.64 -4.64
CA ALA A 175 -20.74 0.36 -3.66
C ALA A 175 -20.13 1.60 -4.31
N ALA A 176 -19.40 1.44 -5.43
CA ALA A 176 -18.78 2.55 -6.16
C ALA A 176 -19.79 3.60 -6.65
N VAL A 177 -21.04 3.20 -6.95
CA VAL A 177 -22.12 4.12 -7.37
C VAL A 177 -22.44 5.15 -6.26
N GLY A 178 -22.16 4.85 -5.01
CA GLY A 178 -22.38 5.76 -3.87
C GLY A 178 -21.38 6.90 -3.78
N PHE A 179 -20.38 6.97 -4.68
CA PHE A 179 -19.32 7.98 -4.68
C PHE A 179 -19.22 8.69 -6.05
N PRO A 180 -20.30 9.35 -6.51
CA PRO A 180 -20.38 9.90 -7.87
C PRO A 180 -19.41 11.06 -8.11
N ASP A 181 -19.01 11.79 -7.06
CA ASP A 181 -18.12 12.95 -7.16
C ASP A 181 -16.63 12.58 -7.07
N ASP A 182 -16.33 11.31 -6.82
CA ASP A 182 -14.97 10.83 -6.58
C ASP A 182 -14.52 9.87 -7.69
N GLN A 183 -13.22 9.76 -7.91
CA GLN A 183 -12.71 8.70 -8.76
C GLN A 183 -12.76 7.38 -8.00
N THR A 184 -13.31 6.35 -8.65
CA THR A 184 -13.45 5.03 -8.05
C THR A 184 -12.78 3.97 -8.91
N PHE A 185 -12.07 3.04 -8.24
CA PHE A 185 -11.40 1.93 -8.91
C PHE A 185 -11.76 0.62 -8.20
N VAL A 186 -12.32 -0.33 -8.93
CA VAL A 186 -12.51 -1.69 -8.45
C VAL A 186 -11.35 -2.55 -8.95
N CYS A 187 -10.56 -3.07 -8.04
CA CYS A 187 -9.36 -3.86 -8.36
C CYS A 187 -9.28 -5.10 -7.46
N GLU A 188 -8.34 -5.96 -7.78
CA GLU A 188 -8.08 -7.18 -7.02
C GLU A 188 -6.60 -7.27 -6.69
N THR A 189 -6.29 -7.79 -5.50
CA THR A 189 -4.91 -8.09 -5.14
C THR A 189 -4.32 -9.15 -6.06
N ILE A 190 -3.03 -9.04 -6.35
CA ILE A 190 -2.28 -10.02 -7.14
C ILE A 190 -1.23 -10.70 -6.27
N SER A 191 -1.05 -12.02 -6.49
CA SER A 191 0.00 -12.78 -5.83
C SER A 191 1.39 -12.39 -6.37
N ARG A 192 2.43 -12.69 -5.59
CA ARG A 192 3.82 -12.48 -6.01
C ARG A 192 4.13 -13.21 -7.31
N ASP A 193 3.68 -14.45 -7.46
CA ASP A 193 3.90 -15.22 -8.68
C ASP A 193 3.22 -14.58 -9.90
N ARG A 194 2.02 -14.07 -9.74
CA ARG A 194 1.34 -13.35 -10.82
C ARG A 194 2.07 -12.07 -11.17
N TYR A 195 2.47 -11.30 -10.16
CA TYR A 195 3.27 -10.09 -10.34
C TYR A 195 4.57 -10.39 -11.09
N ALA A 196 5.32 -11.39 -10.63
CA ALA A 196 6.59 -11.78 -11.26
C ALA A 196 6.42 -12.20 -12.74
N ARG A 197 5.30 -12.90 -13.07
CA ARG A 197 5.00 -13.23 -14.49
C ARG A 197 4.69 -11.99 -15.32
N MET A 198 3.95 -11.03 -14.76
CA MET A 198 3.63 -9.77 -15.43
C MET A 198 4.88 -8.95 -15.71
N VAL A 199 5.76 -8.83 -14.72
CA VAL A 199 7.03 -8.10 -14.87
C VAL A 199 7.96 -8.81 -15.83
N LYS A 200 8.10 -10.15 -15.76
CA LYS A 200 8.93 -10.93 -16.72
C LYS A 200 8.38 -10.89 -18.14
N GLY A 201 7.07 -10.83 -18.31
CA GLY A 201 6.45 -10.70 -19.65
C GLY A 201 6.54 -9.30 -20.23
N ALA A 202 6.82 -8.28 -19.38
CA ALA A 202 7.10 -6.91 -19.79
C ALA A 202 8.61 -6.64 -19.97
N LEU A 203 9.44 -7.58 -19.51
CA LEU A 203 10.89 -7.63 -19.62
C LEU A 203 11.30 -8.71 -20.65
#